data_29b0ab5c55be6c0b00eeab182106c8d0
#
_entry.id   29b0ab5c55be6c0b00eeab182106c8d0
#
_cell.length_a   1.000
_cell.length_b   1.000
_cell.length_c   1.000
_cell.angle_alpha   90.00
_cell.angle_beta   90.00
_cell.angle_gamma   90.00
#
_symmetry.space_group_name_H-M   'P 1'
#
loop_
_entity.id
_entity.type
_entity.pdbx_description
1 polymer ?
#
loop_
_entity_poly.entity_id
_entity_poly.type
_entity_poly.pdbx_seq_one_letter_code
_entity_poly.pdbx_strand_id
1 'polypeptide(L)'
;VPELNRRAVLRMGASATAAAAGAWALSAWLDPLEPQAAPRPLAPSPFEPSTASSTLPNRLTGSFISKARGGVKTNWVIALPPGQTSQSGPLRAVIALHGKDGDANMMLDCGVEDALARLVKEGKPPFAVVGVDGGSDSYWHKRADGTDSGAMVTDELLPMLGSMGLDTSRVGFMGWSMGGYGALRLGAKLGPSRTAGICAISPALYASYADCAPKAFDSEEDWMANSVMGLPALSQIPLRVDCGTFDRFYPATRQFVSQLQTPPAVSFTVGGHDVTWWRLQLPGELSWLAT
;
A
#
# COMPACT_ATOMS: atom_id res chain seq x y z
N VAL A 1 -5.79 33.84 45.46
CA VAL A 1 -6.83 33.23 46.21
C VAL A 1 -7.55 32.19 45.41
N PRO A 2 -7.75 30.94 45.84
CA PRO A 2 -6.76 29.93 46.11
C PRO A 2 -6.66 28.87 45.00
N GLU A 3 -5.53 28.18 45.04
CA GLU A 3 -5.17 26.95 44.30
C GLU A 3 -6.16 25.83 44.55
N LEU A 4 -6.46 25.03 43.51
CA LEU A 4 -7.08 23.72 43.64
C LEU A 4 -6.16 22.62 43.10
N ASN A 5 -5.75 21.86 44.01
CA ASN A 5 -4.80 20.76 44.09
C ASN A 5 -5.15 19.57 43.17
N ARG A 6 -4.18 19.18 42.34
CA ARG A 6 -4.17 17.90 41.62
C ARG A 6 -3.73 16.80 42.58
N ARG A 7 -4.59 15.90 42.96
CA ARG A 7 -4.31 14.52 43.43
C ARG A 7 -5.53 13.97 44.14
N ALA A 8 -6.27 13.12 43.48
CA ALA A 8 -6.97 11.96 44.03
C ALA A 8 -7.89 11.40 42.94
N VAL A 9 -7.56 10.26 42.39
CA VAL A 9 -8.37 9.06 42.30
C VAL A 9 -7.50 7.96 41.70
N LEU A 10 -6.93 7.19 42.60
CA LEU A 10 -6.43 5.86 42.33
C LEU A 10 -6.98 4.95 43.43
N ARG A 11 -7.44 3.78 43.03
CA ARG A 11 -7.75 2.58 43.83
C ARG A 11 -9.23 2.30 44.04
N MET A 12 -9.58 1.16 43.40
CA MET A 12 -10.37 0.01 43.88
C MET A 12 -10.94 -0.69 42.65
N GLY A 13 -10.88 -1.99 42.41
CA GLY A 13 -10.46 -3.11 43.23
C GLY A 13 -10.65 -4.37 42.42
N ALA A 14 -9.76 -5.30 42.58
CA ALA A 14 -9.83 -6.64 42.04
C ALA A 14 -10.89 -7.45 42.80
N SER A 15 -11.66 -8.27 42.12
CA SER A 15 -12.39 -9.37 42.72
C SER A 15 -12.33 -10.58 41.78
N ALA A 16 -11.59 -11.57 42.26
CA ALA A 16 -11.55 -12.93 41.74
C ALA A 16 -12.79 -13.69 42.24
N THR A 17 -13.44 -14.43 41.36
CA THR A 17 -14.31 -15.54 41.77
C THR A 17 -13.94 -16.80 41.00
N ALA A 18 -13.45 -17.76 41.76
CA ALA A 18 -13.26 -19.14 41.36
C ALA A 18 -14.62 -19.87 41.37
N ALA A 19 -14.87 -20.70 40.36
CA ALA A 19 -15.94 -21.68 40.40
C ALA A 19 -15.47 -23.03 39.85
N ALA A 20 -15.57 -23.94 40.72
CA ALA A 20 -15.37 -25.36 40.88
C ALA A 20 -15.60 -26.27 39.66
N ALA A 21 -14.76 -27.29 39.65
CA ALA A 21 -14.82 -28.51 38.84
C ALA A 21 -16.06 -29.36 39.15
N GLY A 22 -16.74 -29.83 38.11
CA GLY A 22 -17.73 -30.91 38.21
C GLY A 22 -17.25 -32.06 37.31
N ALA A 23 -16.75 -33.11 37.95
CA ALA A 23 -16.48 -34.38 37.28
C ALA A 23 -17.77 -35.19 37.08
N TRP A 24 -18.05 -35.57 35.85
CA TRP A 24 -19.05 -36.64 35.55
C TRP A 24 -18.31 -37.79 34.85
N ALA A 25 -18.26 -38.89 35.58
CA ALA A 25 -17.87 -40.17 35.05
C ALA A 25 -19.03 -40.79 34.25
N LEU A 26 -18.79 -41.15 33.01
CA LEU A 26 -19.67 -42.02 32.24
C LEU A 26 -18.90 -43.29 31.90
N SER A 27 -19.41 -44.38 32.45
CA SER A 27 -18.97 -45.76 32.26
C SER A 27 -19.13 -46.20 30.80
N ALA A 28 -18.00 -46.71 30.27
CA ALA A 28 -17.94 -47.32 28.96
C ALA A 28 -18.63 -48.68 28.96
N TRP A 29 -19.50 -48.91 27.98
CA TRP A 29 -19.92 -50.22 27.53
C TRP A 29 -18.99 -50.71 26.45
N LEU A 30 -18.26 -51.80 26.73
CA LEU A 30 -17.41 -52.47 25.77
C LEU A 30 -18.27 -53.50 25.03
N ASP A 31 -18.58 -53.25 23.77
CA ASP A 31 -19.00 -54.29 22.85
C ASP A 31 -17.77 -54.92 22.18
N PRO A 32 -17.76 -56.26 21.98
CA PRO A 32 -16.62 -56.93 21.33
C PRO A 32 -16.55 -56.58 19.84
N LEU A 33 -15.40 -56.08 19.41
CA LEU A 33 -15.11 -55.81 17.98
C LEU A 33 -15.07 -57.11 17.19
N GLU A 34 -15.95 -57.24 16.23
CA GLU A 34 -15.81 -58.24 15.16
C GLU A 34 -14.62 -57.89 14.24
N PRO A 35 -13.85 -58.86 13.73
CA PRO A 35 -12.73 -58.58 12.86
C PRO A 35 -13.22 -58.08 11.51
N GLN A 36 -12.95 -56.79 11.24
CA GLN A 36 -13.19 -56.19 9.94
C GLN A 36 -12.23 -56.78 8.90
N ALA A 37 -12.79 -57.22 7.79
CA ALA A 37 -12.05 -57.68 6.62
C ALA A 37 -11.17 -56.54 6.08
N ALA A 38 -9.92 -56.87 5.71
CA ALA A 38 -8.98 -55.93 5.14
C ALA A 38 -9.54 -55.25 3.90
N PRO A 39 -9.36 -53.89 3.77
CA PRO A 39 -9.84 -53.19 2.60
C PRO A 39 -9.10 -53.66 1.34
N ARG A 40 -9.87 -53.97 0.30
CA ARG A 40 -9.35 -54.24 -1.04
C ARG A 40 -8.55 -53.06 -1.56
N PRO A 41 -7.40 -53.22 -2.22
CA PRO A 41 -6.69 -52.14 -2.89
C PRO A 41 -7.60 -51.54 -3.97
N LEU A 42 -7.91 -50.27 -3.84
CA LEU A 42 -8.55 -49.49 -4.90
C LEU A 42 -7.57 -49.40 -6.07
N ALA A 43 -8.00 -49.77 -7.28
CA ALA A 43 -7.27 -49.52 -8.49
C ALA A 43 -6.98 -48.00 -8.61
N PRO A 44 -5.79 -47.59 -9.10
CA PRO A 44 -5.50 -46.18 -9.31
C PRO A 44 -6.49 -45.61 -10.33
N SER A 45 -7.33 -44.70 -9.90
CA SER A 45 -8.14 -43.88 -10.78
C SER A 45 -7.20 -43.06 -11.67
N PRO A 46 -7.42 -42.97 -12.98
CA PRO A 46 -6.62 -42.10 -13.82
C PRO A 46 -6.76 -40.67 -13.29
N PHE A 47 -5.64 -40.08 -12.90
CA PHE A 47 -5.55 -38.69 -12.49
C PHE A 47 -5.80 -37.84 -13.74
N GLU A 48 -7.04 -37.46 -13.99
CA GLU A 48 -7.32 -36.36 -14.92
C GLU A 48 -6.78 -35.07 -14.27
N PRO A 49 -5.85 -34.33 -14.92
CA PRO A 49 -5.45 -33.04 -14.39
C PRO A 49 -6.68 -32.14 -14.38
N SER A 50 -7.13 -31.81 -13.19
CA SER A 50 -8.21 -30.84 -12.99
C SER A 50 -7.75 -29.52 -13.61
N THR A 51 -8.28 -29.17 -14.75
CA THR A 51 -8.12 -27.85 -15.41
C THR A 51 -9.00 -26.78 -14.76
N ALA A 52 -9.47 -27.00 -13.53
CA ALA A 52 -10.22 -26.01 -12.81
C ALA A 52 -9.29 -24.83 -12.48
N SER A 53 -9.48 -23.74 -13.24
CA SER A 53 -8.87 -22.45 -12.95
C SER A 53 -9.32 -21.99 -11.56
N SER A 54 -8.43 -22.04 -10.57
CA SER A 54 -8.74 -21.57 -9.22
C SER A 54 -8.77 -20.04 -9.23
N THR A 55 -9.88 -19.46 -8.75
CA THR A 55 -9.99 -18.00 -8.54
C THR A 55 -8.99 -17.60 -7.47
N LEU A 56 -8.19 -16.57 -7.75
CA LEU A 56 -7.27 -15.99 -6.79
C LEU A 56 -8.02 -15.15 -5.75
N PRO A 57 -7.54 -15.09 -4.49
CA PRO A 57 -8.09 -14.16 -3.51
C PRO A 57 -7.86 -12.71 -3.96
N ASN A 58 -8.79 -11.82 -3.62
CA ASN A 58 -8.69 -10.41 -4.01
C ASN A 58 -7.54 -9.67 -3.29
N ARG A 59 -7.02 -10.22 -2.18
CA ARG A 59 -5.88 -9.65 -1.44
C ARG A 59 -4.86 -10.74 -1.15
N LEU A 60 -3.59 -10.45 -1.49
CA LEU A 60 -2.43 -11.26 -1.16
C LEU A 60 -1.52 -10.46 -0.23
N THR A 61 -0.90 -11.13 0.72
CA THR A 61 0.03 -10.50 1.67
C THR A 61 1.31 -11.30 1.80
N GLY A 62 2.39 -10.64 2.13
CA GLY A 62 3.65 -11.30 2.38
C GLY A 62 4.71 -10.34 2.91
N SER A 63 5.94 -10.81 2.96
CA SER A 63 7.07 -10.00 3.40
C SER A 63 8.38 -10.52 2.82
N PHE A 64 9.37 -9.65 2.79
CA PHE A 64 10.76 -9.99 2.47
C PHE A 64 11.72 -9.23 3.40
N ILE A 65 12.98 -9.64 3.43
CA ILE A 65 14.03 -8.90 4.14
C ILE A 65 14.64 -7.91 3.16
N SER A 66 14.43 -6.62 3.38
CA SER A 66 14.95 -5.57 2.51
C SER A 66 16.38 -5.20 2.87
N LYS A 67 17.31 -5.45 1.96
CA LYS A 67 18.71 -5.02 2.09
C LYS A 67 18.82 -3.49 1.99
N ALA A 68 18.08 -2.89 1.09
CA ALA A 68 18.05 -1.44 0.90
C ALA A 68 17.55 -0.70 2.15
N ARG A 69 16.71 -1.34 2.97
CA ARG A 69 16.23 -0.80 4.25
C ARG A 69 17.02 -1.32 5.46
N GLY A 70 18.28 -1.70 5.29
CA GLY A 70 19.15 -2.13 6.39
C GLY A 70 18.83 -3.52 6.95
N GLY A 71 18.26 -4.43 6.17
CA GLY A 71 17.97 -5.81 6.59
C GLY A 71 16.67 -5.97 7.38
N VAL A 72 15.76 -4.98 7.35
CA VAL A 72 14.48 -5.09 8.08
C VAL A 72 13.44 -5.88 7.29
N LYS A 73 12.58 -6.58 8.02
CA LYS A 73 11.40 -7.22 7.46
C LYS A 73 10.47 -6.16 6.90
N THR A 74 10.13 -6.31 5.63
CA THR A 74 9.29 -5.37 4.86
C THR A 74 8.05 -6.11 4.39
N ASN A 75 6.88 -5.69 4.87
CA ASN A 75 5.61 -6.29 4.46
C ASN A 75 5.12 -5.65 3.17
N TRP A 76 4.35 -6.43 2.41
CA TRP A 76 3.66 -5.98 1.22
C TRP A 76 2.24 -6.56 1.17
N VAL A 77 1.37 -5.86 0.47
CA VAL A 77 -0.03 -6.25 0.21
C VAL A 77 -0.32 -6.01 -1.26
N ILE A 78 -0.97 -6.96 -1.91
CA ILE A 78 -1.44 -6.83 -3.30
C ILE A 78 -2.96 -6.94 -3.30
N ALA A 79 -3.65 -5.92 -3.80
CA ALA A 79 -5.07 -6.00 -4.13
C ALA A 79 -5.22 -6.35 -5.61
N LEU A 80 -5.98 -7.41 -5.89
CA LEU A 80 -6.30 -7.88 -7.23
C LEU A 80 -7.75 -7.52 -7.57
N PRO A 81 -8.05 -7.15 -8.82
CA PRO A 81 -9.43 -7.03 -9.28
C PRO A 81 -10.13 -8.39 -9.21
N PRO A 82 -11.45 -8.44 -9.00
CA PRO A 82 -12.18 -9.71 -8.89
C PRO A 82 -12.14 -10.51 -10.19
N GLY A 83 -12.26 -11.84 -10.07
CA GLY A 83 -12.31 -12.75 -11.22
C GLY A 83 -10.93 -13.12 -11.78
N GLN A 84 -9.82 -12.72 -11.13
CA GLN A 84 -8.50 -13.17 -11.53
C GLN A 84 -8.30 -14.65 -11.20
N THR A 85 -7.63 -15.36 -12.08
CA THR A 85 -7.31 -16.79 -11.95
C THR A 85 -5.83 -17.00 -12.23
N SER A 86 -5.32 -18.19 -11.92
CA SER A 86 -3.95 -18.58 -12.31
C SER A 86 -3.69 -18.59 -13.82
N GLN A 87 -4.76 -18.52 -14.64
CA GLN A 87 -4.71 -18.46 -16.11
C GLN A 87 -4.85 -17.03 -16.64
N SER A 88 -5.13 -16.05 -15.78
CA SER A 88 -5.22 -14.64 -16.19
C SER A 88 -3.84 -14.13 -16.63
N GLY A 89 -3.83 -13.30 -17.67
CA GLY A 89 -2.59 -12.63 -18.11
C GLY A 89 -2.00 -11.74 -17.02
N PRO A 90 -0.71 -11.32 -17.15
CA PRO A 90 -0.06 -10.45 -16.19
C PRO A 90 -0.82 -9.13 -16.01
N LEU A 91 -1.12 -8.78 -14.76
CA LEU A 91 -1.68 -7.48 -14.42
C LEU A 91 -0.58 -6.45 -14.24
N ARG A 92 -0.74 -5.26 -14.82
CA ARG A 92 0.15 -4.15 -14.55
C ARG A 92 0.16 -3.82 -13.06
N ALA A 93 1.35 -3.64 -12.48
CA ALA A 93 1.47 -3.22 -11.10
C ALA A 93 1.29 -1.68 -10.97
N VAL A 94 0.47 -1.26 -10.02
CA VAL A 94 0.39 0.11 -9.52
C VAL A 94 0.90 0.11 -8.09
N ILE A 95 2.00 0.79 -7.84
CA ILE A 95 2.65 0.85 -6.53
C ILE A 95 2.00 1.97 -5.71
N ALA A 96 1.39 1.60 -4.60
CA ALA A 96 0.70 2.49 -3.67
C ALA A 96 1.59 2.79 -2.46
N LEU A 97 2.06 4.03 -2.36
CA LEU A 97 3.00 4.49 -1.35
C LEU A 97 2.27 5.17 -0.21
N HIS A 98 2.44 4.66 1.01
CA HIS A 98 1.78 5.19 2.20
C HIS A 98 2.33 6.56 2.63
N GLY A 99 1.52 7.29 3.37
CA GLY A 99 1.91 8.54 4.04
C GLY A 99 2.81 8.29 5.25
N LYS A 100 3.24 9.39 5.90
CA LYS A 100 4.02 9.31 7.15
C LYS A 100 3.26 8.47 8.19
N ASP A 101 4.00 7.67 8.96
CA ASP A 101 3.48 6.75 10.00
C ASP A 101 2.50 5.68 9.48
N GLY A 102 2.41 5.49 8.16
CA GLY A 102 1.63 4.44 7.54
C GLY A 102 2.39 3.13 7.32
N ASP A 103 1.67 2.16 6.76
CA ASP A 103 2.18 0.84 6.39
C ASP A 103 1.66 0.39 5.02
N ALA A 104 1.99 -0.85 4.64
CA ALA A 104 1.58 -1.45 3.37
C ALA A 104 0.04 -1.46 3.16
N ASN A 105 -0.76 -1.49 4.22
CA ASN A 105 -2.22 -1.58 4.14
C ASN A 105 -2.89 -0.21 4.01
N MET A 106 -2.22 0.87 4.46
CA MET A 106 -2.84 2.18 4.64
C MET A 106 -3.69 2.65 3.45
N MET A 107 -3.19 2.50 2.23
CA MET A 107 -3.93 2.92 1.05
C MET A 107 -5.00 1.90 0.64
N LEU A 108 -4.72 0.60 0.80
CA LEU A 108 -5.64 -0.46 0.40
C LEU A 108 -6.90 -0.48 1.28
N ASP A 109 -6.74 -0.25 2.58
CA ASP A 109 -7.84 -0.20 3.55
C ASP A 109 -8.78 1.01 3.37
N CYS A 110 -8.47 1.87 2.41
CA CYS A 110 -9.36 2.96 2.01
C CYS A 110 -10.40 2.57 0.96
N GLY A 111 -10.48 1.30 0.57
CA GLY A 111 -11.49 0.77 -0.35
C GLY A 111 -10.96 0.47 -1.75
N VAL A 112 -9.68 0.15 -1.88
CA VAL A 112 -9.06 -0.17 -3.18
C VAL A 112 -9.74 -1.36 -3.85
N GLU A 113 -10.05 -2.44 -3.11
CA GLU A 113 -10.69 -3.63 -3.67
C GLU A 113 -12.09 -3.32 -4.25
N ASP A 114 -12.88 -2.50 -3.55
CA ASP A 114 -14.20 -2.07 -4.03
C ASP A 114 -14.09 -1.20 -5.29
N ALA A 115 -13.09 -0.33 -5.32
CA ALA A 115 -12.82 0.50 -6.48
C ALA A 115 -12.34 -0.33 -7.68
N LEU A 116 -11.46 -1.31 -7.49
CA LEU A 116 -11.04 -2.25 -8.54
C LEU A 116 -12.24 -3.08 -9.06
N ALA A 117 -13.12 -3.55 -8.16
CA ALA A 117 -14.32 -4.27 -8.56
C ALA A 117 -15.27 -3.40 -9.42
N ARG A 118 -15.36 -2.11 -9.10
CA ARG A 118 -16.12 -1.14 -9.91
C ARG A 118 -15.52 -0.98 -11.30
N LEU A 119 -14.19 -0.81 -11.41
CA LEU A 119 -13.49 -0.68 -12.68
C LEU A 119 -13.73 -1.88 -13.59
N VAL A 120 -13.70 -3.10 -13.04
CA VAL A 120 -14.03 -4.32 -13.81
C VAL A 120 -15.46 -4.28 -14.34
N LYS A 121 -16.44 -3.87 -13.53
CA LYS A 121 -17.84 -3.70 -13.96
C LYS A 121 -18.01 -2.64 -15.04
N GLU A 122 -17.17 -1.61 -15.03
CA GLU A 122 -17.15 -0.54 -16.03
C GLU A 122 -16.36 -0.92 -17.29
N GLY A 123 -15.82 -2.16 -17.38
CA GLY A 123 -15.03 -2.63 -18.53
C GLY A 123 -13.67 -1.95 -18.68
N LYS A 124 -13.15 -1.34 -17.62
CA LYS A 124 -11.82 -0.72 -17.61
C LYS A 124 -10.71 -1.77 -17.61
N PRO A 125 -9.54 -1.50 -18.21
CA PRO A 125 -8.39 -2.40 -18.12
C PRO A 125 -8.04 -2.72 -16.66
N PRO A 126 -7.94 -4.01 -16.28
CA PRO A 126 -7.61 -4.40 -14.92
C PRO A 126 -6.13 -4.18 -14.60
N PHE A 127 -5.82 -3.87 -13.35
CA PHE A 127 -4.47 -3.78 -12.82
C PHE A 127 -4.44 -4.19 -11.35
N ALA A 128 -3.25 -4.49 -10.81
CA ALA A 128 -3.04 -4.80 -9.40
C ALA A 128 -2.56 -3.55 -8.65
N VAL A 129 -3.04 -3.33 -7.43
CA VAL A 129 -2.52 -2.28 -6.54
C VAL A 129 -1.66 -2.92 -5.46
N VAL A 130 -0.44 -2.43 -5.30
CA VAL A 130 0.57 -3.00 -4.41
C VAL A 130 1.00 -1.97 -3.37
N GLY A 131 0.67 -2.23 -2.10
CA GLY A 131 1.20 -1.49 -0.96
C GLY A 131 2.47 -2.16 -0.41
N VAL A 132 3.37 -1.38 0.14
CA VAL A 132 4.63 -1.86 0.74
C VAL A 132 5.04 -0.98 1.92
N ASP A 133 5.65 -1.56 2.95
CA ASP A 133 6.21 -0.80 4.06
C ASP A 133 7.45 -0.01 3.62
N GLY A 134 7.35 1.31 3.64
CA GLY A 134 8.48 2.19 3.32
C GLY A 134 9.27 2.67 4.53
N GLY A 135 8.72 2.51 5.74
CA GLY A 135 9.20 3.15 6.96
C GLY A 135 8.41 4.42 7.29
N SER A 136 8.34 4.74 8.59
CA SER A 136 7.45 5.76 9.14
C SER A 136 7.63 7.15 8.53
N ASP A 137 8.88 7.57 8.30
CA ASP A 137 9.26 8.91 7.83
C ASP A 137 10.38 8.89 6.78
N SER A 138 10.42 7.83 5.96
CA SER A 138 11.48 7.62 4.97
C SER A 138 11.50 8.62 3.81
N TYR A 139 10.38 9.26 3.52
CA TYR A 139 10.17 10.08 2.32
C TYR A 139 10.64 9.40 1.03
N TRP A 140 10.64 8.07 1.03
CA TRP A 140 10.91 7.23 -0.15
C TRP A 140 12.23 7.56 -0.86
N HIS A 141 13.26 8.02 -0.12
CA HIS A 141 14.60 8.30 -0.65
C HIS A 141 15.69 7.72 0.26
N LYS A 142 16.93 7.78 -0.22
CA LYS A 142 18.11 7.34 0.53
C LYS A 142 18.34 8.30 1.70
N ARG A 143 18.60 7.73 2.89
CA ARG A 143 18.88 8.46 4.12
C ARG A 143 20.38 8.42 4.48
N ALA A 144 20.81 9.34 5.35
CA ALA A 144 22.20 9.41 5.82
C ALA A 144 22.64 8.15 6.57
N ASP A 145 21.71 7.39 7.19
CA ASP A 145 22.00 6.11 7.83
C ASP A 145 22.22 4.96 6.84
N GLY A 146 22.12 5.23 5.54
CA GLY A 146 22.29 4.27 4.46
C GLY A 146 21.02 3.55 4.02
N THR A 147 19.91 3.68 4.74
CA THR A 147 18.62 3.10 4.31
C THR A 147 18.07 3.83 3.07
N ASP A 148 17.43 3.10 2.17
CA ASP A 148 16.85 3.63 0.93
C ASP A 148 15.54 2.92 0.59
N SER A 149 14.41 3.49 1.03
CA SER A 149 13.09 2.95 0.70
C SER A 149 12.72 3.11 -0.78
N GLY A 150 13.32 4.06 -1.47
CA GLY A 150 13.16 4.18 -2.93
C GLY A 150 13.85 3.05 -3.68
N ALA A 151 15.10 2.72 -3.32
CA ALA A 151 15.81 1.57 -3.88
C ALA A 151 15.11 0.24 -3.50
N MET A 152 14.58 0.12 -2.28
CA MET A 152 13.75 -1.03 -1.92
C MET A 152 12.59 -1.23 -2.92
N VAL A 153 11.90 -0.19 -3.31
CA VAL A 153 10.80 -0.30 -4.30
C VAL A 153 11.36 -0.69 -5.68
N THR A 154 12.37 0.04 -6.18
CA THR A 154 12.84 -0.13 -7.57
C THR A 154 13.67 -1.39 -7.79
N ASP A 155 14.48 -1.80 -6.80
CA ASP A 155 15.53 -2.80 -6.98
C ASP A 155 15.21 -4.13 -6.27
N GLU A 156 14.23 -4.14 -5.35
CA GLU A 156 13.82 -5.35 -4.62
C GLU A 156 12.35 -5.69 -4.87
N LEU A 157 11.41 -4.75 -4.63
CA LEU A 157 9.97 -5.02 -4.76
C LEU A 157 9.58 -5.27 -6.22
N LEU A 158 9.92 -4.39 -7.17
CA LEU A 158 9.53 -4.55 -8.57
C LEU A 158 10.03 -5.87 -9.19
N PRO A 159 11.30 -6.30 -9.02
CA PRO A 159 11.75 -7.62 -9.47
C PRO A 159 11.00 -8.77 -8.82
N MET A 160 10.72 -8.69 -7.51
CA MET A 160 9.93 -9.71 -6.81
C MET A 160 8.52 -9.82 -7.40
N LEU A 161 7.82 -8.70 -7.61
CA LEU A 161 6.48 -8.68 -8.21
C LEU A 161 6.49 -9.28 -9.62
N GLY A 162 7.50 -8.98 -10.42
CA GLY A 162 7.70 -9.59 -11.73
C GLY A 162 7.85 -11.12 -11.64
N SER A 163 8.62 -11.61 -10.67
CA SER A 163 8.76 -13.07 -10.43
C SER A 163 7.46 -13.71 -9.92
N MET A 164 6.56 -12.94 -9.31
CA MET A 164 5.22 -13.37 -8.92
C MET A 164 4.19 -13.33 -10.06
N GLY A 165 4.58 -12.88 -11.27
CA GLY A 165 3.74 -12.85 -12.45
C GLY A 165 2.98 -11.53 -12.69
N LEU A 166 3.30 -10.45 -11.97
CA LEU A 166 2.79 -9.12 -12.31
C LEU A 166 3.61 -8.48 -13.43
N ASP A 167 2.97 -7.66 -14.24
CA ASP A 167 3.68 -6.85 -15.23
C ASP A 167 4.31 -5.63 -14.54
N THR A 168 5.64 -5.67 -14.43
CA THR A 168 6.50 -4.59 -13.90
C THR A 168 7.34 -3.91 -14.97
N SER A 169 7.06 -4.19 -16.25
CA SER A 169 7.76 -3.55 -17.38
C SER A 169 7.50 -2.05 -17.39
N ARG A 170 6.27 -1.65 -17.11
CA ARG A 170 5.83 -0.26 -17.03
C ARG A 170 4.78 -0.08 -15.93
N VAL A 171 5.20 0.41 -14.76
CA VAL A 171 4.38 0.48 -13.54
C VAL A 171 3.66 1.82 -13.37
N GLY A 172 2.50 1.80 -12.70
CA GLY A 172 1.90 2.99 -12.16
C GLY A 172 2.43 3.29 -10.75
N PHE A 173 2.39 4.57 -10.36
CA PHE A 173 2.61 4.99 -8.98
C PHE A 173 1.42 5.78 -8.47
N MET A 174 1.05 5.56 -7.22
CA MET A 174 0.13 6.42 -6.48
C MET A 174 0.58 6.57 -5.04
N GLY A 175 0.14 7.61 -4.36
CA GLY A 175 0.48 7.77 -2.95
C GLY A 175 -0.08 9.03 -2.34
N TRP A 176 -0.22 9.01 -0.99
CA TRP A 176 -0.73 10.11 -0.18
C TRP A 176 0.37 10.78 0.62
N SER A 177 0.34 12.11 0.72
CA SER A 177 1.25 12.85 1.58
C SER A 177 2.71 12.54 1.26
N MET A 178 3.47 11.97 2.20
CA MET A 178 4.82 11.44 2.00
C MET A 178 4.86 10.46 0.81
N GLY A 179 3.84 9.60 0.66
CA GLY A 179 3.73 8.67 -0.47
C GLY A 179 3.44 9.38 -1.80
N GLY A 180 2.69 10.48 -1.78
CA GLY A 180 2.45 11.31 -2.96
C GLY A 180 3.74 11.95 -3.49
N TYR A 181 4.57 12.47 -2.57
CA TYR A 181 5.93 12.90 -2.90
C TYR A 181 6.76 11.73 -3.43
N GLY A 182 6.72 10.56 -2.76
CA GLY A 182 7.42 9.36 -3.19
C GLY A 182 7.02 8.89 -4.59
N ALA A 183 5.73 8.94 -4.92
CA ALA A 183 5.21 8.58 -6.24
C ALA A 183 5.79 9.47 -7.36
N LEU A 184 5.83 10.79 -7.13
CA LEU A 184 6.48 11.74 -8.04
C LEU A 184 7.97 11.44 -8.22
N ARG A 185 8.67 11.23 -7.10
CA ARG A 185 10.11 10.98 -7.09
C ARG A 185 10.49 9.67 -7.77
N LEU A 186 9.84 8.57 -7.42
CA LEU A 186 10.16 7.25 -7.97
C LEU A 186 9.72 7.11 -9.42
N GLY A 187 8.57 7.68 -9.80
CA GLY A 187 8.15 7.71 -11.19
C GLY A 187 9.11 8.52 -12.06
N ALA A 188 9.58 9.68 -11.60
CA ALA A 188 10.59 10.47 -12.31
C ALA A 188 11.93 9.72 -12.42
N LYS A 189 12.36 9.01 -11.36
CA LYS A 189 13.60 8.22 -11.34
C LYS A 189 13.55 7.05 -12.33
N LEU A 190 12.44 6.34 -12.45
CA LEU A 190 12.26 5.28 -13.45
C LEU A 190 12.12 5.83 -14.87
N GLY A 191 11.64 7.05 -15.00
CA GLY A 191 11.47 7.72 -16.29
C GLY A 191 10.22 7.27 -17.08
N PRO A 192 9.93 7.97 -18.19
CA PRO A 192 8.69 7.79 -18.96
C PRO A 192 8.57 6.42 -19.65
N SER A 193 9.68 5.75 -19.93
CA SER A 193 9.66 4.42 -20.55
C SER A 193 9.18 3.33 -19.56
N ARG A 194 9.41 3.50 -18.26
CA ARG A 194 9.09 2.54 -17.22
C ARG A 194 7.93 2.96 -16.30
N THR A 195 7.48 4.22 -16.41
CA THR A 195 6.38 4.75 -15.61
C THR A 195 5.14 4.94 -16.50
N ALA A 196 4.07 4.20 -16.22
CA ALA A 196 2.82 4.27 -16.96
C ALA A 196 2.01 5.53 -16.60
N GLY A 197 2.05 5.94 -15.34
CA GLY A 197 1.38 7.13 -14.84
C GLY A 197 1.65 7.32 -13.36
N ILE A 198 1.49 8.54 -12.88
CA ILE A 198 1.66 8.92 -11.48
C ILE A 198 0.41 9.61 -10.99
N CYS A 199 -0.16 9.16 -9.87
CA CYS A 199 -1.25 9.83 -9.16
C CYS A 199 -0.72 10.30 -7.79
N ALA A 200 -0.39 11.59 -7.68
CA ALA A 200 0.12 12.21 -6.47
C ALA A 200 -1.02 12.88 -5.71
N ILE A 201 -1.31 12.39 -4.50
CA ILE A 201 -2.48 12.79 -3.72
C ILE A 201 -2.01 13.53 -2.48
N SER A 202 -2.43 14.78 -2.31
CA SER A 202 -1.97 15.64 -1.21
C SER A 202 -0.44 15.55 -0.99
N PRO A 203 0.39 15.61 -2.05
CA PRO A 203 1.80 15.28 -1.94
C PRO A 203 2.52 16.21 -0.95
N ALA A 204 3.36 15.62 -0.08
CA ALA A 204 4.13 16.38 0.90
C ALA A 204 5.26 17.18 0.21
N LEU A 205 4.86 18.27 -0.43
CA LEU A 205 5.74 19.21 -1.11
C LEU A 205 6.04 20.39 -0.21
N TYR A 206 7.27 20.87 -0.26
CA TYR A 206 7.76 21.99 0.55
C TYR A 206 8.36 23.05 -0.36
N ALA A 207 8.02 24.31 -0.09
CA ALA A 207 8.55 25.45 -0.83
C ALA A 207 9.99 25.79 -0.42
N SER A 208 10.38 25.47 0.83
CA SER A 208 11.73 25.64 1.36
C SER A 208 12.09 24.52 2.32
N TYR A 209 13.37 24.33 2.62
CA TYR A 209 13.81 23.37 3.64
C TYR A 209 13.26 23.69 5.03
N ALA A 210 13.15 24.98 5.35
CA ALA A 210 12.60 25.43 6.65
C ALA A 210 11.14 25.00 6.87
N ASP A 211 10.39 24.75 5.81
CA ASP A 211 8.99 24.29 5.87
C ASP A 211 8.87 22.78 6.01
N CYS A 212 9.98 22.04 5.85
CA CYS A 212 9.96 20.58 5.87
C CYS A 212 9.52 20.05 7.24
N ALA A 213 8.74 18.96 7.20
CA ALA A 213 8.43 18.24 8.44
C ALA A 213 9.74 17.73 9.08
N PRO A 214 9.82 17.68 10.41
CA PRO A 214 10.98 17.11 11.09
C PRO A 214 11.31 15.72 10.57
N LYS A 215 12.59 15.47 10.26
CA LYS A 215 13.10 14.21 9.70
C LYS A 215 12.62 13.87 8.28
N ALA A 216 11.98 14.79 7.57
CA ALA A 216 11.63 14.54 6.16
C ALA A 216 12.89 14.39 5.29
N PHE A 217 13.90 15.18 5.58
CA PHE A 217 15.21 15.18 4.91
C PHE A 217 16.32 15.32 5.97
N ASP A 218 17.50 14.81 5.66
CA ASP A 218 18.63 14.80 6.60
C ASP A 218 19.36 16.16 6.67
N SER A 219 19.27 16.96 5.59
CA SER A 219 19.81 18.31 5.51
C SER A 219 19.12 19.10 4.39
N GLU A 220 19.47 20.40 4.25
CA GLU A 220 19.00 21.21 3.13
C GLU A 220 19.54 20.70 1.79
N GLU A 221 20.79 20.25 1.75
CA GLU A 221 21.39 19.64 0.56
C GLU A 221 20.65 18.36 0.17
N ASP A 222 20.26 17.54 1.16
CA ASP A 222 19.47 16.32 0.92
C ASP A 222 18.08 16.67 0.37
N TRP A 223 17.42 17.70 0.92
CA TRP A 223 16.15 18.20 0.39
C TRP A 223 16.29 18.69 -1.06
N MET A 224 17.31 19.48 -1.38
CA MET A 224 17.57 19.94 -2.74
C MET A 224 17.83 18.79 -3.70
N ALA A 225 18.67 17.82 -3.31
CA ALA A 225 19.03 16.66 -4.13
C ALA A 225 17.83 15.73 -4.40
N ASN A 226 16.84 15.72 -3.52
CA ASN A 226 15.64 14.89 -3.64
C ASN A 226 14.38 15.70 -4.02
N SER A 227 14.51 17.00 -4.33
CA SER A 227 13.39 17.83 -4.76
C SER A 227 12.77 17.30 -6.06
N VAL A 228 11.44 17.27 -6.09
CA VAL A 228 10.67 16.93 -7.30
C VAL A 228 10.23 18.17 -8.08
N MET A 229 10.50 19.36 -7.53
CA MET A 229 10.14 20.63 -8.17
C MET A 229 10.97 20.83 -9.43
N GLY A 230 10.30 21.11 -10.55
CA GLY A 230 10.97 21.40 -11.82
C GLY A 230 11.67 20.21 -12.50
N LEU A 231 11.43 18.95 -12.06
CA LEU A 231 12.02 17.78 -12.71
C LEU A 231 11.44 17.59 -14.14
N PRO A 232 12.27 17.66 -15.21
CA PRO A 232 11.77 17.56 -16.59
C PRO A 232 11.07 16.22 -16.90
N ALA A 233 11.49 15.13 -16.26
CA ALA A 233 10.89 13.82 -16.47
C ALA A 233 9.39 13.78 -16.13
N LEU A 234 8.95 14.57 -15.14
CA LEU A 234 7.53 14.64 -14.74
C LEU A 234 6.62 15.24 -15.82
N SER A 235 7.16 16.09 -16.69
CA SER A 235 6.42 16.64 -17.82
C SER A 235 6.28 15.65 -19.00
N GLN A 236 6.96 14.48 -18.93
CA GLN A 236 6.94 13.44 -19.96
C GLN A 236 6.15 12.19 -19.53
N ILE A 237 5.66 12.17 -18.29
CA ILE A 237 4.93 11.05 -17.69
C ILE A 237 3.47 11.48 -17.50
N PRO A 238 2.47 10.66 -17.86
CA PRO A 238 1.09 10.93 -17.47
C PRO A 238 0.99 11.18 -15.97
N LEU A 239 0.47 12.35 -15.59
CA LEU A 239 0.47 12.81 -14.21
C LEU A 239 -0.92 13.30 -13.81
N ARG A 240 -1.38 12.86 -12.66
CA ARG A 240 -2.53 13.38 -11.95
C ARG A 240 -2.11 13.87 -10.57
N VAL A 241 -2.61 15.04 -10.18
CA VAL A 241 -2.32 15.66 -8.87
C VAL A 241 -3.64 16.07 -8.23
N ASP A 242 -3.98 15.44 -7.11
CA ASP A 242 -5.16 15.75 -6.33
C ASP A 242 -4.76 16.37 -4.98
N CYS A 243 -5.46 17.43 -4.55
CA CYS A 243 -5.19 18.09 -3.27
C CYS A 243 -6.42 18.82 -2.74
N GLY A 244 -6.69 18.70 -1.45
CA GLY A 244 -7.71 19.48 -0.79
C GLY A 244 -7.34 20.96 -0.72
N THR A 245 -8.30 21.87 -0.94
CA THR A 245 -8.01 23.33 -0.94
C THR A 245 -7.70 23.88 0.46
N PHE A 246 -7.99 23.16 1.53
CA PHE A 246 -7.60 23.44 2.91
C PHE A 246 -6.43 22.59 3.41
N ASP A 247 -5.81 21.80 2.50
CA ASP A 247 -4.62 21.04 2.81
C ASP A 247 -3.41 21.97 2.97
N ARG A 248 -2.59 21.73 3.99
CA ARG A 248 -1.36 22.52 4.22
C ARG A 248 -0.37 22.47 3.05
N PHE A 249 -0.41 21.43 2.24
CA PHE A 249 0.45 21.27 1.06
C PHE A 249 -0.16 21.90 -0.21
N TYR A 250 -1.38 22.42 -0.16
CA TYR A 250 -2.04 22.97 -1.33
C TYR A 250 -1.26 24.10 -2.01
N PRO A 251 -0.71 25.10 -1.28
CA PRO A 251 0.08 26.17 -1.92
C PRO A 251 1.30 25.61 -2.69
N ALA A 252 2.09 24.74 -2.08
CA ALA A 252 3.25 24.13 -2.71
C ALA A 252 2.86 23.18 -3.87
N THR A 253 1.74 22.47 -3.74
CA THR A 253 1.18 21.63 -4.81
C THR A 253 0.75 22.45 -6.02
N ARG A 254 0.11 23.60 -5.81
CA ARG A 254 -0.23 24.52 -6.91
C ARG A 254 1.01 25.07 -7.60
N GLN A 255 2.02 25.46 -6.83
CA GLN A 255 3.31 25.92 -7.38
C GLN A 255 3.95 24.81 -8.23
N PHE A 256 4.01 23.60 -7.71
CA PHE A 256 4.52 22.43 -8.45
C PHE A 256 3.80 22.25 -9.80
N VAL A 257 2.47 22.23 -9.78
CA VAL A 257 1.66 22.07 -11.00
C VAL A 257 1.93 23.18 -12.02
N SER A 258 2.10 24.43 -11.54
CA SER A 258 2.36 25.59 -12.43
C SER A 258 3.74 25.56 -13.09
N GLN A 259 4.69 24.79 -12.58
CA GLN A 259 6.05 24.65 -13.12
C GLN A 259 6.17 23.52 -14.16
N LEU A 260 5.16 22.66 -14.30
CA LEU A 260 5.18 21.56 -15.26
C LEU A 260 4.96 22.09 -16.68
N GLN A 261 5.79 21.65 -17.62
CA GLN A 261 5.69 22.01 -19.03
C GLN A 261 4.41 21.41 -19.68
N THR A 262 4.06 20.18 -19.26
CA THR A 262 2.82 19.51 -19.67
C THR A 262 1.84 19.60 -18.50
N PRO A 263 0.68 20.25 -18.66
CA PRO A 263 -0.31 20.33 -17.59
C PRO A 263 -0.79 18.92 -17.18
N PRO A 264 -0.76 18.57 -15.88
CA PRO A 264 -1.28 17.30 -15.40
C PRO A 264 -2.81 17.32 -15.33
N ALA A 265 -3.44 16.15 -15.17
CA ALA A 265 -4.80 16.09 -14.66
C ALA A 265 -4.79 16.59 -13.20
N VAL A 266 -5.75 17.43 -12.81
CA VAL A 266 -5.83 17.94 -11.45
C VAL A 266 -7.22 17.79 -10.86
N SER A 267 -7.29 17.52 -9.54
CA SER A 267 -8.52 17.60 -8.76
C SER A 267 -8.22 18.41 -7.48
N PHE A 268 -8.55 19.71 -7.54
CA PHE A 268 -8.44 20.62 -6.40
C PHE A 268 -9.84 20.92 -5.87
N THR A 269 -10.25 20.16 -4.85
CA THR A 269 -11.60 20.24 -4.27
C THR A 269 -11.55 20.63 -2.80
N VAL A 270 -12.70 21.04 -2.27
CA VAL A 270 -12.84 21.37 -0.84
C VAL A 270 -12.50 20.14 0.00
N GLY A 271 -11.52 20.28 0.91
CA GLY A 271 -11.07 19.22 1.80
C GLY A 271 -9.72 19.54 2.44
N GLY A 272 -9.36 18.78 3.45
CA GLY A 272 -8.12 18.90 4.21
C GLY A 272 -7.11 17.80 3.88
N HIS A 273 -6.11 17.67 4.76
CA HIS A 273 -5.10 16.61 4.71
C HIS A 273 -5.56 15.43 5.57
N ASP A 274 -6.58 14.72 5.13
CA ASP A 274 -7.22 13.66 5.93
C ASP A 274 -7.73 12.49 5.09
N VAL A 275 -7.84 11.32 5.75
CA VAL A 275 -8.24 10.06 5.12
C VAL A 275 -9.66 10.08 4.56
N THR A 276 -10.55 10.90 5.12
CA THR A 276 -11.94 11.00 4.66
C THR A 276 -11.98 11.61 3.26
N TRP A 277 -11.22 12.70 3.08
CA TRP A 277 -11.12 13.34 1.77
C TRP A 277 -10.44 12.40 0.75
N TRP A 278 -9.36 11.72 1.12
CA TRP A 278 -8.65 10.78 0.24
C TRP A 278 -9.55 9.63 -0.23
N ARG A 279 -10.34 9.05 0.67
CA ARG A 279 -11.31 7.98 0.30
C ARG A 279 -12.32 8.44 -0.75
N LEU A 280 -12.75 9.70 -0.70
CA LEU A 280 -13.68 10.25 -1.68
C LEU A 280 -13.04 10.40 -3.07
N GLN A 281 -11.73 10.66 -3.15
CA GLN A 281 -11.02 10.82 -4.42
C GLN A 281 -10.62 9.46 -5.06
N LEU A 282 -10.37 8.45 -4.24
CA LEU A 282 -9.80 7.15 -4.65
C LEU A 282 -10.46 6.51 -5.89
N PRO A 283 -11.80 6.46 -6.04
CA PRO A 283 -12.41 5.88 -7.24
C PRO A 283 -12.03 6.60 -8.53
N GLY A 284 -11.95 7.93 -8.50
CA GLY A 284 -11.52 8.76 -9.63
C GLY A 284 -10.05 8.60 -9.97
N GLU A 285 -9.20 8.43 -8.95
CA GLU A 285 -7.76 8.22 -9.06
C GLU A 285 -7.45 6.87 -9.72
N LEU A 286 -8.08 5.78 -9.22
CA LEU A 286 -7.91 4.45 -9.81
C LEU A 286 -8.52 4.37 -11.22
N SER A 287 -9.64 5.05 -11.48
CA SER A 287 -10.21 5.13 -12.84
C SER A 287 -9.27 5.83 -13.82
N TRP A 288 -8.57 6.87 -13.36
CA TRP A 288 -7.56 7.55 -14.17
C TRP A 288 -6.34 6.66 -14.43
N LEU A 289 -5.88 5.90 -13.43
CA LEU A 289 -4.76 4.96 -13.59
C LEU A 289 -5.10 3.77 -14.50
N ALA A 290 -6.37 3.49 -14.75
CA ALA A 290 -6.84 2.45 -15.66
C ALA A 290 -6.77 2.83 -17.16
N THR A 291 -6.37 4.09 -17.49
CA THR A 291 -6.30 4.59 -18.87
C THR A 291 -4.93 4.33 -19.58
#